data_28c06b2bbbbb595da6893938854fe33a
#
_entry.id   28c06b2bbbbb595da6893938854fe33a
#
_cell.length_a   1.000
_cell.length_b   1.000
_cell.length_c   1.000
_cell.angle_alpha   90.00
_cell.angle_beta   90.00
_cell.angle_gamma   90.00
#
_symmetry.space_group_name_H-M   'P 1'
#
loop_
_entity.id
_entity.type
_entity.pdbx_description
1 polymer ?
#
loop_
_entity_poly.entity_id
_entity_poly.type
_entity_poly.pdbx_seq_one_letter_code
_entity_poly.pdbx_strand_id
1 'polypeptide(L)'
;MVHTVTFNQAMLAKDRVFAIRAGAYTSSDIKEASFNYGYISGDTFKPGGTVAGSAKLTFTSIITSFNKLDKVYPEIGLKVGDSFEWVAMGEYFVNDINIDRNRNTTELDLMDGMFKLNQPYISDLTYPAQIRDVIREICVKTGVELETDDLGFRAIQHHIQSKADKKDITFREVLSQAIQLLGFSAFFNRKGKLEIRGLIESNITITADNYFLHGLTKSELMYQIAGITCKKDKETLTVGLRTGRSLELENNFMIQNILDDLYYDLKNIRYYPYSLDWQGHLKLDVGQWVTLKTNKNETFKVPVLSQSFNFKGGLKSKISADSKAGNDTQYAYKGFLGKRIEQMSTEIEAEVQQQLEYKDKEFDEKINKVKSEINDGLEQSKAEAERHANNIKQQIDGQLAESDRQYQLTQQAQDRQIAESLRIAGTSTNLANAARALAEQANNDLVQVKSSAESQA
;
A
#
# COMPACT_ATOMS: atom_id res chain seq x y z
N MET A 1 19.62 -14.17 42.80
CA MET A 1 19.89 -13.69 41.43
C MET A 1 18.86 -12.66 41.10
N VAL A 2 19.25 -11.41 40.90
CA VAL A 2 18.35 -10.37 40.45
C VAL A 2 18.01 -10.69 38.98
N HIS A 3 16.79 -11.15 38.69
CA HIS A 3 16.34 -11.35 37.32
C HIS A 3 16.29 -9.96 36.64
N THR A 4 17.27 -9.65 35.82
CA THR A 4 17.27 -8.43 35.00
C THR A 4 16.16 -8.56 33.97
N VAL A 5 15.13 -7.74 34.07
CA VAL A 5 14.02 -7.68 33.09
C VAL A 5 14.59 -7.24 31.76
N THR A 6 14.36 -8.00 30.70
CA THR A 6 14.76 -7.61 29.33
C THR A 6 13.77 -6.62 28.74
N PHE A 7 14.20 -5.85 27.72
CA PHE A 7 13.33 -4.95 26.98
C PHE A 7 12.07 -5.66 26.46
N ASN A 8 12.22 -6.85 25.87
CA ASN A 8 11.09 -7.60 25.33
C ASN A 8 10.11 -8.03 26.42
N GLN A 9 10.60 -8.43 27.58
CA GLN A 9 9.74 -8.78 28.73
C GLN A 9 8.98 -7.55 29.23
N ALA A 10 9.66 -6.40 29.37
CA ALA A 10 9.03 -5.15 29.78
C ALA A 10 8.02 -4.66 28.72
N MET A 11 8.33 -4.83 27.43
CA MET A 11 7.47 -4.41 26.33
C MET A 11 6.17 -5.21 26.23
N LEU A 12 6.20 -6.49 26.60
CA LEU A 12 5.03 -7.38 26.56
C LEU A 12 4.30 -7.46 27.92
N ALA A 13 4.81 -6.79 28.97
CA ALA A 13 4.16 -6.71 30.27
C ALA A 13 2.85 -5.89 30.19
N LYS A 14 1.98 -6.06 31.18
CA LYS A 14 0.73 -5.28 31.30
C LYS A 14 1.00 -3.87 31.82
N ASP A 15 1.90 -3.74 32.79
CA ASP A 15 2.27 -2.48 33.41
C ASP A 15 3.50 -1.90 32.70
N ARG A 16 3.27 -0.97 31.80
CA ARG A 16 4.32 -0.34 31.00
C ARG A 16 4.33 1.16 31.25
N VAL A 17 5.51 1.70 31.47
CA VAL A 17 5.71 3.14 31.64
C VAL A 17 6.52 3.64 30.46
N PHE A 18 5.96 4.59 29.75
CA PHE A 18 6.57 5.21 28.57
C PHE A 18 6.93 6.67 28.81
N ALA A 19 7.91 7.12 28.07
CA ALA A 19 8.25 8.53 27.90
C ALA A 19 8.45 8.81 26.41
N ILE A 20 8.31 10.08 26.02
CA ILE A 20 8.58 10.54 24.66
C ILE A 20 9.51 11.75 24.71
N ARG A 21 10.37 11.87 23.69
CA ARG A 21 11.18 13.07 23.47
C ARG A 21 11.39 13.33 21.98
N ALA A 22 11.62 14.59 21.63
CA ALA A 22 11.98 15.01 20.28
C ALA A 22 12.89 16.24 20.41
N GLY A 23 14.21 16.06 20.26
CA GLY A 23 15.20 17.10 20.56
C GLY A 23 15.13 17.58 22.01
N ALA A 24 14.85 18.85 22.20
CA ALA A 24 14.73 19.47 23.54
C ALA A 24 13.36 19.22 24.19
N TYR A 25 12.38 18.75 23.46
CA TYR A 25 11.01 18.54 23.95
C TYR A 25 10.86 17.14 24.57
N THR A 26 10.15 17.09 25.68
CA THR A 26 9.98 15.88 26.50
C THR A 26 8.49 15.52 26.66
N SER A 27 8.19 14.51 27.47
CA SER A 27 6.82 14.09 27.79
C SER A 27 5.95 15.17 28.42
N SER A 28 6.54 16.23 28.99
CA SER A 28 5.80 17.39 29.50
C SER A 28 5.33 18.31 28.38
N ASP A 29 6.05 18.33 27.27
CA ASP A 29 5.81 19.22 26.15
C ASP A 29 4.99 18.56 25.04
N ILE A 30 5.12 17.22 24.87
CA ILE A 30 4.47 16.45 23.82
C ILE A 30 3.24 15.75 24.39
N LYS A 31 2.06 16.20 23.95
CA LYS A 31 0.76 15.68 24.37
C LYS A 31 0.46 14.31 23.77
N GLU A 32 0.71 14.18 22.47
CA GLU A 32 0.44 12.96 21.71
C GLU A 32 1.35 12.89 20.49
N ALA A 33 1.59 11.66 20.05
CA ALA A 33 2.35 11.38 18.84
C ALA A 33 1.75 10.19 18.09
N SER A 34 1.82 10.23 16.77
CA SER A 34 1.47 9.09 15.93
C SER A 34 2.53 8.86 14.87
N PHE A 35 2.73 7.59 14.52
CA PHE A 35 3.73 7.17 13.53
C PHE A 35 3.09 6.12 12.62
N ASN A 36 3.28 6.27 11.31
CA ASN A 36 2.77 5.34 10.31
C ASN A 36 3.91 4.85 9.43
N TYR A 37 3.99 3.54 9.28
CA TYR A 37 4.98 2.86 8.46
C TYR A 37 4.30 1.89 7.52
N GLY A 38 4.84 1.73 6.33
CA GLY A 38 4.35 0.78 5.35
C GLY A 38 5.48 0.03 4.65
N TYR A 39 5.20 -1.20 4.27
CA TYR A 39 6.10 -2.05 3.49
C TYR A 39 5.63 -2.21 2.05
N ILE A 40 4.32 -2.16 1.82
CA ILE A 40 3.70 -2.27 0.50
C ILE A 40 2.95 -0.99 0.16
N SER A 41 2.84 -0.69 -1.12
CA SER A 41 1.96 0.36 -1.64
C SER A 41 0.59 -0.25 -1.94
N GLY A 42 -0.46 0.25 -1.28
CA GLY A 42 -1.84 -0.25 -1.43
C GLY A 42 -2.17 -1.45 -0.53
N ASP A 43 -3.28 -2.12 -0.82
CA ASP A 43 -3.89 -3.12 0.07
C ASP A 43 -3.48 -4.55 -0.26
N THR A 44 -2.83 -4.78 -1.40
CA THR A 44 -2.41 -6.12 -1.85
C THR A 44 -0.90 -6.24 -1.81
N PHE A 45 -0.38 -7.34 -1.28
CA PHE A 45 1.06 -7.60 -1.31
C PHE A 45 1.58 -7.54 -2.74
N LYS A 46 2.54 -6.66 -2.95
CA LYS A 46 3.19 -6.42 -4.24
C LYS A 46 4.63 -5.95 -3.97
N PRO A 47 5.65 -6.57 -4.58
CA PRO A 47 7.01 -6.05 -4.47
C PRO A 47 7.16 -4.72 -5.23
N GLY A 48 8.19 -3.98 -4.91
CA GLY A 48 8.43 -2.66 -5.50
C GLY A 48 7.80 -1.51 -4.73
N GLY A 49 7.27 -1.76 -3.52
CA GLY A 49 6.74 -0.70 -2.66
C GLY A 49 7.83 0.31 -2.30
N THR A 50 7.56 1.60 -2.54
CA THR A 50 8.37 2.74 -2.07
C THR A 50 7.49 3.59 -1.16
N VAL A 51 7.33 3.13 0.09
CA VAL A 51 6.33 3.68 1.01
C VAL A 51 6.95 4.78 1.86
N ALA A 52 6.32 5.94 1.86
CA ALA A 52 6.68 7.03 2.74
C ALA A 52 6.10 6.80 4.14
N GLY A 53 6.95 6.90 5.15
CA GLY A 53 6.52 6.99 6.54
C GLY A 53 6.08 8.41 6.89
N SER A 54 5.18 8.50 7.85
CA SER A 54 4.72 9.79 8.37
C SER A 54 4.63 9.77 9.89
N ALA A 55 4.73 10.93 10.48
CA ALA A 55 4.50 11.09 11.90
C ALA A 55 3.76 12.40 12.17
N LYS A 56 3.11 12.46 13.33
CA LYS A 56 2.45 13.65 13.84
C LYS A 56 2.83 13.82 15.29
N LEU A 57 3.25 15.03 15.67
CA LEU A 57 3.51 15.41 17.05
C LEU A 57 2.59 16.56 17.44
N THR A 58 1.92 16.44 18.57
CA THR A 58 1.09 17.50 19.14
C THR A 58 1.71 17.98 20.46
N PHE A 59 2.04 19.26 20.54
CA PHE A 59 2.63 19.88 21.71
C PHE A 59 1.58 20.57 22.57
N THR A 60 1.88 20.69 23.85
CA THR A 60 0.99 21.31 24.86
C THR A 60 1.06 22.84 24.87
N SER A 61 1.88 23.44 24.02
CA SER A 61 2.10 24.88 23.94
C SER A 61 2.26 25.36 22.51
N ILE A 62 2.15 26.68 22.31
CA ILE A 62 2.45 27.31 21.03
C ILE A 62 3.96 27.37 20.84
N ILE A 63 4.45 26.77 19.75
CA ILE A 63 5.84 26.78 19.35
C ILE A 63 5.94 27.41 17.96
N THR A 64 6.71 28.47 17.84
CA THR A 64 6.87 29.24 16.58
C THR A 64 8.27 29.11 15.98
N SER A 65 9.13 28.27 16.59
CA SER A 65 10.54 28.14 16.19
C SER A 65 10.77 27.10 15.09
N PHE A 66 9.77 26.26 14.79
CA PHE A 66 9.89 25.27 13.71
C PHE A 66 9.75 25.92 12.34
N ASN A 67 10.58 25.45 11.41
CA ASN A 67 10.51 25.81 10.01
C ASN A 67 10.24 24.55 9.18
N LYS A 68 9.81 24.77 7.94
CA LYS A 68 9.64 23.67 6.97
C LYS A 68 10.97 22.96 6.76
N LEU A 69 10.92 21.63 6.64
CA LEU A 69 12.04 20.74 6.46
C LEU A 69 13.03 20.68 7.63
N ASP A 70 12.71 21.33 8.76
CA ASP A 70 13.48 21.09 9.99
C ASP A 70 13.46 19.59 10.33
N LYS A 71 14.62 19.07 10.72
CA LYS A 71 14.74 17.68 11.10
C LYS A 71 14.22 17.44 12.52
N VAL A 72 13.44 16.40 12.68
CA VAL A 72 12.89 15.99 13.97
C VAL A 72 13.18 14.50 14.17
N TYR A 73 13.72 14.16 15.34
CA TYR A 73 14.10 12.79 15.72
C TYR A 73 13.30 12.36 16.97
N PRO A 74 12.05 11.90 16.79
CA PRO A 74 11.26 11.44 17.91
C PRO A 74 11.77 10.11 18.45
N GLU A 75 11.78 9.96 19.76
CA GLU A 75 12.10 8.73 20.44
C GLU A 75 11.04 8.40 21.49
N ILE A 76 10.71 7.14 21.62
CA ILE A 76 9.85 6.65 22.71
C ILE A 76 10.73 5.79 23.62
N GLY A 77 10.72 6.12 24.91
CA GLY A 77 11.39 5.37 25.95
C GLY A 77 10.43 4.43 26.65
N LEU A 78 10.86 3.19 26.86
CA LEU A 78 10.19 2.24 27.74
C LEU A 78 11.00 2.10 29.01
N LYS A 79 10.36 2.18 30.17
CA LYS A 79 11.00 1.93 31.47
C LYS A 79 11.33 0.44 31.62
N VAL A 80 12.62 0.13 31.71
CA VAL A 80 13.16 -1.22 31.93
C VAL A 80 13.99 -1.19 33.20
N GLY A 81 13.50 -1.81 34.26
CA GLY A 81 14.08 -1.64 35.59
C GLY A 81 13.95 -0.17 36.06
N ASP A 82 15.08 0.46 36.40
CA ASP A 82 15.11 1.81 36.92
C ASP A 82 15.39 2.89 35.87
N SER A 83 15.62 2.51 34.61
CA SER A 83 15.97 3.42 33.52
C SER A 83 15.06 3.29 32.31
N PHE A 84 15.06 4.32 31.47
CA PHE A 84 14.38 4.28 30.18
C PHE A 84 15.34 3.77 29.08
N GLU A 85 14.91 2.75 28.35
CA GLU A 85 15.50 2.37 27.09
C GLU A 85 14.78 3.13 25.97
N TRP A 86 15.53 3.96 25.25
CA TRP A 86 14.99 4.81 24.18
C TRP A 86 15.07 4.11 22.83
N VAL A 87 13.98 4.17 22.10
CA VAL A 87 13.87 3.64 20.73
C VAL A 87 13.56 4.78 19.79
N ALA A 88 14.42 4.99 18.81
CA ALA A 88 14.19 5.95 17.75
C ALA A 88 12.94 5.57 16.94
N MET A 89 12.13 6.57 16.61
CA MET A 89 10.93 6.37 15.79
C MET A 89 11.15 6.77 14.33
N GLY A 90 12.29 7.34 13.98
CA GLY A 90 12.71 7.71 12.64
C GLY A 90 13.36 9.09 12.58
N GLU A 91 13.92 9.42 11.42
CA GLU A 91 14.27 10.78 11.03
C GLU A 91 13.12 11.34 10.20
N TYR A 92 12.58 12.45 10.65
CA TYR A 92 11.48 13.12 9.98
C TYR A 92 11.84 14.56 9.62
N PHE A 93 11.07 15.10 8.70
CA PHE A 93 11.16 16.49 8.24
C PHE A 93 9.80 17.13 8.43
N VAL A 94 9.80 18.37 8.92
CA VAL A 94 8.57 19.14 9.11
C VAL A 94 7.93 19.40 7.75
N ASN A 95 6.76 18.86 7.55
CA ASN A 95 5.96 19.05 6.33
C ASN A 95 4.94 20.17 6.53
N ASP A 96 4.30 20.22 7.70
CA ASP A 96 3.35 21.28 8.04
C ASP A 96 3.32 21.59 9.53
N ILE A 97 2.91 22.81 9.85
CA ILE A 97 2.82 23.32 11.23
C ILE A 97 1.43 23.92 11.43
N ASN A 98 0.65 23.33 12.30
CA ASN A 98 -0.67 23.83 12.66
C ASN A 98 -0.68 24.34 14.10
N ILE A 99 -0.97 25.63 14.28
CA ILE A 99 -1.04 26.26 15.60
C ILE A 99 -2.49 26.59 15.93
N ASP A 100 -3.05 25.88 16.91
CA ASP A 100 -4.35 26.21 17.49
C ASP A 100 -4.17 27.15 18.68
N ARG A 101 -4.41 28.44 18.46
CA ARG A 101 -4.25 29.48 19.48
C ARG A 101 -5.33 29.40 20.56
N ASN A 102 -6.49 28.85 20.25
CA ASN A 102 -7.59 28.70 21.22
C ASN A 102 -7.30 27.56 22.21
N ARG A 103 -6.70 26.48 21.72
CA ARG A 103 -6.31 25.32 22.53
C ARG A 103 -4.89 25.40 23.07
N ASN A 104 -4.14 26.41 22.66
CA ASN A 104 -2.73 26.60 23.01
C ASN A 104 -1.88 25.37 22.64
N THR A 105 -2.07 24.83 21.42
CA THR A 105 -1.35 23.66 20.95
C THR A 105 -0.64 23.92 19.63
N THR A 106 0.44 23.19 19.39
CA THR A 106 1.14 23.14 18.10
C THR A 106 1.14 21.69 17.62
N GLU A 107 0.73 21.45 16.39
CA GLU A 107 0.77 20.15 15.74
C GLU A 107 1.74 20.21 14.57
N LEU A 108 2.69 19.26 14.52
CA LEU A 108 3.60 19.06 13.41
C LEU A 108 3.16 17.86 12.61
N ASP A 109 2.95 18.06 11.33
CA ASP A 109 2.90 16.97 10.35
C ASP A 109 4.32 16.72 9.83
N LEU A 110 4.76 15.48 9.92
CA LEU A 110 6.12 15.05 9.64
C LEU A 110 6.16 14.01 8.54
N MET A 111 7.11 14.10 7.64
CA MET A 111 7.38 13.13 6.57
C MET A 111 8.81 12.59 6.69
N ASP A 112 9.03 11.36 6.26
CA ASP A 112 10.36 10.77 6.18
C ASP A 112 11.12 11.23 4.92
N GLY A 113 12.30 10.68 4.69
CA GLY A 113 13.16 11.06 3.57
C GLY A 113 12.66 10.66 2.18
N MET A 114 11.52 9.96 2.05
CA MET A 114 11.01 9.46 0.76
C MET A 114 10.68 10.60 -0.23
N PHE A 115 10.33 11.78 0.28
CA PHE A 115 10.06 12.96 -0.55
C PHE A 115 11.26 13.37 -1.43
N LYS A 116 12.49 13.11 -0.98
CA LYS A 116 13.73 13.43 -1.72
C LYS A 116 13.80 12.69 -3.06
N LEU A 117 13.12 11.55 -3.16
CA LEU A 117 13.08 10.71 -4.38
C LEU A 117 12.04 11.19 -5.41
N ASN A 118 11.19 12.16 -5.07
CA ASN A 118 10.15 12.68 -5.97
C ASN A 118 10.68 13.71 -7.00
N GLN A 119 11.98 13.69 -7.27
CA GLN A 119 12.64 14.53 -8.28
C GLN A 119 12.65 13.82 -9.63
N PRO A 120 12.67 14.56 -10.75
CA PRO A 120 12.80 13.99 -12.09
C PRO A 120 14.05 13.10 -12.22
N TYR A 121 13.88 11.93 -12.81
CA TYR A 121 14.97 10.96 -12.97
C TYR A 121 15.95 11.39 -14.05
N ILE A 122 17.22 11.49 -13.67
CA ILE A 122 18.34 11.74 -14.56
C ILE A 122 19.43 10.71 -14.26
N SER A 123 19.87 9.95 -15.25
CA SER A 123 20.92 8.94 -15.10
C SER A 123 22.12 9.23 -15.99
N ASP A 124 23.30 9.05 -15.43
CA ASP A 124 24.58 9.12 -16.13
C ASP A 124 25.17 7.73 -16.41
N LEU A 125 24.45 6.66 -16.00
CA LEU A 125 24.89 5.29 -16.21
C LEU A 125 24.85 4.90 -17.69
N THR A 126 25.81 4.07 -18.07
CA THR A 126 25.79 3.36 -19.36
C THR A 126 25.00 2.07 -19.19
N TYR A 127 24.04 1.85 -20.07
CA TYR A 127 23.20 0.66 -20.06
C TYR A 127 23.72 -0.40 -21.06
N PRO A 128 23.56 -1.70 -20.76
CA PRO A 128 22.92 -2.31 -19.58
C PRO A 128 23.64 -2.01 -18.27
N ALA A 129 22.91 -1.65 -17.23
CA ALA A 129 23.43 -1.33 -15.90
C ALA A 129 22.95 -2.33 -14.84
N GLN A 130 23.80 -2.68 -13.89
CA GLN A 130 23.39 -3.52 -12.76
C GLN A 130 22.27 -2.85 -11.96
N ILE A 131 21.31 -3.62 -11.45
CA ILE A 131 20.24 -3.08 -10.62
C ILE A 131 20.83 -2.33 -9.41
N ARG A 132 21.89 -2.88 -8.80
CA ARG A 132 22.61 -2.26 -7.69
C ARG A 132 23.13 -0.87 -8.05
N ASP A 133 23.71 -0.71 -9.23
CA ASP A 133 24.32 0.56 -9.63
C ASP A 133 23.25 1.63 -9.92
N VAL A 134 22.12 1.23 -10.48
CA VAL A 134 20.96 2.12 -10.65
C VAL A 134 20.44 2.60 -9.30
N ILE A 135 20.30 1.71 -8.32
CA ILE A 135 19.86 2.07 -6.95
C ILE A 135 20.87 3.01 -6.28
N ARG A 136 22.17 2.73 -6.41
CA ARG A 136 23.23 3.59 -5.87
C ARG A 136 23.21 4.98 -6.51
N GLU A 137 23.07 5.06 -7.82
CA GLU A 137 22.97 6.34 -8.52
C GLU A 137 21.79 7.15 -8.00
N ILE A 138 20.61 6.52 -7.83
CA ILE A 138 19.41 7.16 -7.27
C ILE A 138 19.73 7.75 -5.89
N CYS A 139 20.33 6.96 -5.01
CA CYS A 139 20.67 7.40 -3.66
C CYS A 139 21.66 8.57 -3.66
N VAL A 140 22.70 8.50 -4.48
CA VAL A 140 23.71 9.57 -4.61
C VAL A 140 23.09 10.87 -5.13
N LYS A 141 22.28 10.78 -6.20
CA LYS A 141 21.69 11.97 -6.83
C LYS A 141 20.61 12.64 -5.98
N THR A 142 19.93 11.87 -5.14
CA THR A 142 18.87 12.39 -4.27
C THR A 142 19.36 12.75 -2.85
N GLY A 143 20.63 12.48 -2.55
CA GLY A 143 21.19 12.70 -1.22
C GLY A 143 20.57 11.80 -0.15
N VAL A 144 20.14 10.60 -0.53
CA VAL A 144 19.59 9.59 0.36
C VAL A 144 20.69 8.60 0.74
N GLU A 145 20.83 8.33 2.03
CA GLU A 145 21.77 7.33 2.52
C GLU A 145 21.12 5.93 2.52
N LEU A 146 21.77 4.97 1.89
CA LEU A 146 21.35 3.58 1.88
C LEU A 146 21.82 2.87 3.16
N GLU A 147 20.96 2.04 3.79
CA GLU A 147 21.35 1.30 5.03
C GLU A 147 22.45 0.29 4.74
N THR A 148 22.40 -0.39 3.61
CA THR A 148 23.41 -1.33 3.15
C THR A 148 23.51 -1.35 1.63
N ASP A 149 24.73 -1.48 1.15
CA ASP A 149 25.03 -1.71 -0.27
C ASP A 149 24.84 -3.18 -0.69
N ASP A 150 24.68 -4.08 0.27
CA ASP A 150 24.41 -5.49 0.02
C ASP A 150 22.90 -5.69 -0.24
N LEU A 151 22.55 -5.63 -1.50
CA LEU A 151 21.21 -5.89 -2.01
C LEU A 151 21.04 -7.33 -2.50
N GLY A 152 22.00 -8.20 -2.17
CA GLY A 152 22.03 -9.59 -2.59
C GLY A 152 22.60 -9.82 -3.99
N PHE A 153 22.84 -11.10 -4.31
CA PHE A 153 23.52 -11.51 -5.55
C PHE A 153 22.76 -11.08 -6.81
N ARG A 154 21.44 -11.14 -6.79
CA ARG A 154 20.59 -10.77 -7.95
C ARG A 154 20.73 -9.30 -8.36
N ALA A 155 20.97 -8.41 -7.41
CA ALA A 155 21.17 -6.99 -7.71
C ALA A 155 22.45 -6.73 -8.53
N ILE A 156 23.40 -7.64 -8.48
CA ILE A 156 24.65 -7.60 -9.25
C ILE A 156 24.49 -8.38 -10.55
N GLN A 157 23.86 -9.55 -10.49
CA GLN A 157 23.70 -10.46 -11.61
C GLN A 157 22.75 -9.90 -12.68
N HIS A 158 21.63 -9.32 -12.25
CA HIS A 158 20.62 -8.80 -13.16
C HIS A 158 20.92 -7.37 -13.58
N HIS A 159 20.62 -7.08 -14.84
CA HIS A 159 20.89 -5.79 -15.47
C HIS A 159 19.59 -5.18 -16.03
N ILE A 160 19.43 -3.90 -15.79
CA ILE A 160 18.44 -3.08 -16.48
C ILE A 160 18.98 -2.77 -17.86
N GLN A 161 18.24 -3.14 -18.91
CA GLN A 161 18.70 -3.14 -20.28
C GLN A 161 18.79 -1.73 -20.90
N SER A 162 17.90 -0.85 -20.51
CA SER A 162 17.82 0.50 -21.03
C SER A 162 17.45 1.50 -19.95
N LYS A 163 17.83 2.75 -20.15
CA LYS A 163 17.40 3.87 -19.30
C LYS A 163 15.89 4.02 -19.37
N ALA A 164 15.28 4.43 -18.23
CA ALA A 164 13.88 4.82 -18.23
C ALA A 164 13.68 6.05 -19.14
N ASP A 165 12.80 5.93 -20.11
CA ASP A 165 12.52 6.93 -21.16
C ASP A 165 11.15 7.60 -21.02
N LYS A 166 10.33 7.16 -20.03
CA LYS A 166 9.04 7.77 -19.75
C LYS A 166 9.24 9.23 -19.34
N LYS A 167 8.54 10.13 -20.02
CA LYS A 167 8.55 11.56 -19.70
C LYS A 167 8.10 11.78 -18.23
N ASP A 168 8.82 12.65 -17.55
CA ASP A 168 8.54 13.06 -16.16
C ASP A 168 8.60 11.93 -15.12
N ILE A 169 9.26 10.80 -15.42
CA ILE A 169 9.48 9.72 -14.43
C ILE A 169 10.39 10.22 -13.30
N THR A 170 10.06 9.84 -12.08
CA THR A 170 10.81 10.25 -10.88
C THR A 170 11.84 9.20 -10.45
N PHE A 171 12.81 9.60 -9.63
CA PHE A 171 13.73 8.65 -8.99
C PHE A 171 12.99 7.59 -8.18
N ARG A 172 11.89 7.97 -7.54
CA ARG A 172 11.04 7.05 -6.75
C ARG A 172 10.41 5.98 -7.61
N GLU A 173 9.87 6.33 -8.78
CA GLU A 173 9.28 5.37 -9.71
C GLU A 173 10.32 4.42 -10.29
N VAL A 174 11.50 4.94 -10.67
CA VAL A 174 12.61 4.09 -11.15
C VAL A 174 13.11 3.17 -10.05
N LEU A 175 13.23 3.67 -8.82
CA LEU A 175 13.58 2.85 -7.65
C LEU A 175 12.54 1.74 -7.45
N SER A 176 11.25 2.07 -7.49
CA SER A 176 10.15 1.09 -7.36
C SER A 176 10.28 -0.02 -8.39
N GLN A 177 10.50 0.32 -9.68
CA GLN A 177 10.69 -0.67 -10.73
C GLN A 177 11.96 -1.50 -10.53
N ALA A 178 13.08 -0.87 -10.15
CA ALA A 178 14.34 -1.58 -9.93
C ALA A 178 14.26 -2.59 -8.76
N ILE A 179 13.72 -2.18 -7.62
CA ILE A 179 13.58 -3.08 -6.45
C ILE A 179 12.52 -4.15 -6.65
N GLN A 180 11.51 -3.89 -7.50
CA GLN A 180 10.51 -4.88 -7.86
C GLN A 180 11.14 -6.09 -8.57
N LEU A 181 12.20 -5.87 -9.37
CA LEU A 181 12.96 -6.96 -10.00
C LEU A 181 13.63 -7.89 -8.97
N LEU A 182 13.90 -7.38 -7.77
CA LEU A 182 14.50 -8.13 -6.66
C LEU A 182 13.45 -8.77 -5.74
N GLY A 183 12.17 -8.44 -5.91
CA GLY A 183 11.11 -8.85 -5.00
C GLY A 183 11.10 -8.09 -3.67
N PHE A 184 11.73 -6.93 -3.62
CA PHE A 184 11.93 -6.13 -2.41
C PHE A 184 11.00 -4.93 -2.36
N SER A 185 10.92 -4.32 -1.18
CA SER A 185 10.33 -3.00 -0.95
C SER A 185 11.36 -2.07 -0.31
N ALA A 186 11.14 -0.78 -0.46
CA ALA A 186 11.99 0.27 0.10
C ALA A 186 11.19 1.16 1.05
N PHE A 187 11.77 1.49 2.18
CA PHE A 187 11.22 2.37 3.18
C PHE A 187 12.36 3.00 4.00
N PHE A 188 12.10 4.11 4.68
CA PHE A 188 13.08 4.71 5.58
C PHE A 188 13.01 4.04 6.94
N ASN A 189 14.15 3.55 7.41
CA ASN A 189 14.26 2.91 8.71
C ASN A 189 14.34 3.94 9.85
N ARG A 190 14.41 3.44 11.08
CA ARG A 190 14.44 4.26 12.28
C ARG A 190 15.67 5.17 12.39
N LYS A 191 16.72 4.92 11.61
CA LYS A 191 17.94 5.73 11.55
C LYS A 191 17.89 6.80 10.46
N GLY A 192 16.79 6.89 9.70
CA GLY A 192 16.67 7.82 8.57
C GLY A 192 17.40 7.38 7.32
N LYS A 193 17.75 6.10 7.19
CA LYS A 193 18.39 5.52 6.00
C LYS A 193 17.37 4.75 5.18
N LEU A 194 17.56 4.74 3.87
CA LEU A 194 16.76 3.94 2.95
C LEU A 194 17.13 2.46 3.13
N GLU A 195 16.18 1.67 3.55
CA GLU A 195 16.30 0.22 3.68
C GLU A 195 15.55 -0.47 2.55
N ILE A 196 16.24 -1.35 1.84
CA ILE A 196 15.70 -2.09 0.69
C ILE A 196 15.88 -3.57 0.98
N ARG A 197 14.79 -4.29 1.18
CA ARG A 197 14.84 -5.73 1.50
C ARG A 197 13.52 -6.45 1.27
N GLY A 198 13.59 -7.77 1.27
CA GLY A 198 12.43 -8.65 1.38
C GLY A 198 11.90 -8.76 2.82
N LEU A 199 10.94 -9.66 3.01
CA LEU A 199 10.40 -9.98 4.33
C LEU A 199 11.43 -10.75 5.17
N ILE A 200 11.62 -10.36 6.44
CA ILE A 200 12.56 -10.98 7.38
C ILE A 200 11.87 -11.42 8.68
N GLU A 201 12.49 -12.31 9.44
CA GLU A 201 11.98 -12.76 10.73
C GLU A 201 12.25 -11.73 11.83
N SER A 202 11.25 -11.50 12.70
CA SER A 202 11.41 -10.65 13.88
C SER A 202 11.69 -11.48 15.15
N ASN A 203 11.31 -12.75 15.16
CA ASN A 203 11.26 -13.61 16.34
C ASN A 203 10.32 -13.09 17.46
N ILE A 204 9.41 -12.17 17.14
CA ILE A 204 8.42 -11.65 18.08
C ILE A 204 7.17 -12.53 18.03
N THR A 205 6.76 -13.00 19.20
CA THR A 205 5.49 -13.72 19.38
C THR A 205 4.52 -12.82 20.13
N ILE A 206 3.35 -12.60 19.55
CA ILE A 206 2.27 -11.80 20.12
C ILE A 206 1.17 -12.76 20.57
N THR A 207 0.84 -12.73 21.85
CA THR A 207 -0.19 -13.58 22.44
C THR A 207 -1.50 -12.81 22.61
N ALA A 208 -2.60 -13.52 22.82
CA ALA A 208 -3.91 -12.90 23.01
C ALA A 208 -3.96 -11.91 24.20
N ASP A 209 -3.08 -12.07 25.19
CA ASP A 209 -2.96 -11.13 26.33
C ASP A 209 -2.46 -9.73 25.90
N ASN A 210 -1.83 -9.65 24.72
CA ASN A 210 -1.31 -8.40 24.16
C ASN A 210 -2.31 -7.72 23.21
N TYR A 211 -3.44 -8.34 22.89
CA TYR A 211 -4.47 -7.78 22.03
C TYR A 211 -5.38 -6.83 22.81
N PHE A 212 -5.92 -5.84 22.11
CA PHE A 212 -7.09 -5.15 22.62
C PHE A 212 -8.36 -5.98 22.40
N LEU A 213 -9.41 -5.69 23.15
CA LEU A 213 -10.68 -6.38 22.99
C LEU A 213 -11.17 -6.27 21.55
N HIS A 214 -11.48 -7.41 20.94
CA HIS A 214 -11.81 -7.52 19.51
C HIS A 214 -10.73 -6.98 18.56
N GLY A 215 -9.48 -6.91 19.01
CA GLY A 215 -8.37 -6.31 18.25
C GLY A 215 -7.93 -7.13 17.04
N LEU A 216 -8.14 -8.45 17.04
CA LEU A 216 -7.74 -9.32 15.93
C LEU A 216 -8.90 -9.62 14.99
N THR A 217 -8.71 -9.24 13.71
CA THR A 217 -9.53 -9.71 12.59
C THR A 217 -8.63 -10.51 11.66
N LYS A 218 -9.01 -11.74 11.33
CA LYS A 218 -8.25 -12.65 10.47
C LYS A 218 -9.15 -13.21 9.36
N SER A 219 -8.65 -13.22 8.13
CA SER A 219 -9.31 -13.93 7.03
C SER A 219 -9.21 -15.44 7.23
N GLU A 220 -10.23 -16.19 6.84
CA GLU A 220 -10.19 -17.65 6.75
C GLU A 220 -9.53 -18.13 5.45
N LEU A 221 -9.37 -17.24 4.47
CA LEU A 221 -8.70 -17.54 3.21
C LEU A 221 -7.23 -17.13 3.28
N MET A 222 -6.36 -18.10 3.01
CA MET A 222 -4.91 -17.87 2.99
C MET A 222 -4.51 -17.10 1.73
N TYR A 223 -3.64 -16.11 1.91
CA TYR A 223 -2.93 -15.46 0.82
C TYR A 223 -1.83 -16.38 0.30
N GLN A 224 -1.82 -16.63 -1.00
CA GLN A 224 -0.76 -17.33 -1.71
C GLN A 224 -0.75 -16.89 -3.18
N ILE A 225 0.43 -16.70 -3.74
CA ILE A 225 0.61 -16.31 -5.13
C ILE A 225 0.66 -17.58 -5.99
N ALA A 226 -0.28 -17.70 -6.92
CA ALA A 226 -0.34 -18.82 -7.86
C ALA A 226 0.46 -18.55 -9.15
N GLY A 227 0.59 -17.29 -9.53
CA GLY A 227 1.34 -16.85 -10.70
C GLY A 227 1.58 -15.36 -10.67
N ILE A 228 2.38 -14.87 -11.61
CA ILE A 228 2.67 -13.44 -11.79
C ILE A 228 2.45 -13.10 -13.26
N THR A 229 1.78 -11.99 -13.49
CA THR A 229 1.64 -11.35 -14.79
C THR A 229 2.28 -9.98 -14.72
N CYS A 230 3.22 -9.68 -15.61
CA CYS A 230 3.88 -8.39 -15.67
C CYS A 230 3.62 -7.70 -17.02
N LYS A 231 3.03 -6.53 -16.98
CA LYS A 231 2.87 -5.67 -18.15
C LYS A 231 4.16 -4.86 -18.36
N LYS A 232 4.69 -4.91 -19.58
CA LYS A 232 5.87 -4.18 -20.02
C LYS A 232 5.53 -3.52 -21.37
N ASP A 233 5.31 -2.22 -21.37
CA ASP A 233 4.86 -1.46 -22.56
C ASP A 233 3.67 -2.17 -23.27
N LYS A 234 3.96 -2.80 -24.42
CA LYS A 234 2.95 -3.54 -25.22
C LYS A 234 3.03 -5.05 -25.03
N GLU A 235 3.98 -5.53 -24.24
CA GLU A 235 4.22 -6.94 -23.99
C GLU A 235 3.72 -7.35 -22.61
N THR A 236 3.24 -8.59 -22.48
CA THR A 236 2.84 -9.15 -21.20
C THR A 236 3.64 -10.42 -20.95
N LEU A 237 4.41 -10.41 -19.87
CA LEU A 237 5.19 -11.55 -19.40
C LEU A 237 4.37 -12.30 -18.34
N THR A 238 4.42 -13.62 -18.34
CA THR A 238 3.67 -14.45 -17.38
C THR A 238 4.51 -15.59 -16.86
N VAL A 239 4.26 -15.97 -15.59
CA VAL A 239 4.87 -17.14 -14.94
C VAL A 239 3.91 -17.75 -13.94
N GLY A 240 4.00 -19.06 -13.72
CA GLY A 240 3.15 -19.81 -12.80
C GLY A 240 1.76 -20.13 -13.37
N LEU A 241 0.81 -20.40 -12.49
CA LEU A 241 -0.55 -20.77 -12.86
C LEU A 241 -1.39 -19.52 -13.14
N ARG A 242 -2.12 -19.53 -14.25
CA ARG A 242 -3.09 -18.46 -14.56
C ARG A 242 -4.41 -18.64 -13.80
N THR A 243 -4.59 -19.80 -13.17
CA THR A 243 -5.76 -20.14 -12.37
C THR A 243 -5.42 -19.92 -10.89
N GLY A 244 -6.29 -19.26 -10.16
CA GLY A 244 -6.04 -18.82 -8.81
C GLY A 244 -5.56 -17.37 -8.75
N ARG A 245 -4.93 -16.99 -7.65
CA ARG A 245 -4.47 -15.61 -7.45
C ARG A 245 -3.22 -15.32 -8.27
N SER A 246 -3.35 -14.50 -9.28
CA SER A 246 -2.23 -13.94 -10.02
C SER A 246 -1.85 -12.56 -9.46
N LEU A 247 -0.55 -12.34 -9.28
CA LEU A 247 -0.01 -11.03 -8.93
C LEU A 247 0.20 -10.24 -10.23
N GLU A 248 -0.41 -9.07 -10.34
CA GLU A 248 -0.26 -8.20 -11.48
C GLU A 248 0.78 -7.12 -11.22
N LEU A 249 1.81 -7.08 -12.06
CA LEU A 249 2.90 -6.11 -12.04
C LEU A 249 2.90 -5.29 -13.31
N GLU A 250 3.45 -4.08 -13.23
CA GLU A 250 3.77 -3.24 -14.36
C GLU A 250 5.22 -2.77 -14.20
N ASN A 251 6.10 -3.17 -15.12
CA ASN A 251 7.52 -2.87 -15.01
C ASN A 251 8.22 -2.96 -16.36
N ASN A 252 8.69 -1.82 -16.86
CA ASN A 252 9.35 -1.74 -18.15
C ASN A 252 10.76 -2.36 -18.17
N PHE A 253 11.34 -2.61 -17.00
CA PHE A 253 12.65 -3.27 -16.88
C PHE A 253 12.55 -4.79 -16.78
N MET A 254 11.32 -5.34 -16.64
CA MET A 254 11.12 -6.77 -16.45
C MET A 254 11.52 -7.56 -17.72
N ILE A 255 12.18 -8.69 -17.51
CA ILE A 255 12.45 -9.70 -18.52
C ILE A 255 12.04 -11.07 -17.96
N GLN A 256 11.79 -12.04 -18.83
CA GLN A 256 11.22 -13.34 -18.44
C GLN A 256 12.05 -14.05 -17.36
N ASN A 257 13.37 -14.10 -17.49
CA ASN A 257 14.24 -14.77 -16.52
C ASN A 257 14.13 -14.13 -15.12
N ILE A 258 14.04 -12.80 -15.03
CA ILE A 258 13.87 -12.10 -13.75
C ILE A 258 12.48 -12.39 -13.19
N LEU A 259 11.45 -12.44 -14.03
CA LEU A 259 10.09 -12.76 -13.61
C LEU A 259 9.99 -14.19 -13.06
N ASP A 260 10.67 -15.14 -13.69
CA ASP A 260 10.73 -16.54 -13.25
C ASP A 260 11.40 -16.65 -11.86
N ASP A 261 12.53 -15.97 -11.67
CA ASP A 261 13.24 -15.89 -10.40
C ASP A 261 12.37 -15.24 -9.31
N LEU A 262 11.70 -14.15 -9.65
CA LEU A 262 10.79 -13.43 -8.75
C LEU A 262 9.64 -14.33 -8.29
N TYR A 263 9.02 -15.05 -9.21
CA TYR A 263 7.96 -16.00 -8.89
C TYR A 263 8.46 -17.11 -7.98
N TYR A 264 9.66 -17.64 -8.23
CA TYR A 264 10.23 -18.70 -7.40
C TYR A 264 10.38 -18.28 -5.95
N ASP A 265 10.73 -17.03 -5.67
CA ASP A 265 10.81 -16.50 -4.32
C ASP A 265 9.44 -16.23 -3.71
N LEU A 266 8.56 -15.58 -4.47
CA LEU A 266 7.28 -15.10 -3.95
C LEU A 266 6.22 -16.20 -3.77
N LYS A 267 6.28 -17.30 -4.53
CA LYS A 267 5.31 -18.39 -4.45
C LYS A 267 5.24 -19.06 -3.07
N ASN A 268 6.29 -18.90 -2.26
CA ASN A 268 6.38 -19.48 -0.92
C ASN A 268 5.82 -18.55 0.17
N ILE A 269 5.49 -17.30 -0.18
CA ILE A 269 4.88 -16.35 0.74
C ILE A 269 3.43 -16.77 0.96
N ARG A 270 3.12 -17.18 2.20
CA ARG A 270 1.79 -17.61 2.62
C ARG A 270 1.45 -17.01 3.96
N TYR A 271 0.29 -16.42 4.07
CA TYR A 271 -0.22 -15.90 5.34
C TYR A 271 -1.72 -15.69 5.26
N TYR A 272 -2.37 -15.60 6.41
CA TYR A 272 -3.76 -15.16 6.48
C TYR A 272 -3.80 -13.63 6.53
N PRO A 273 -4.53 -12.95 5.64
CA PRO A 273 -4.79 -11.51 5.78
C PRO A 273 -5.38 -11.21 7.15
N TYR A 274 -4.86 -10.17 7.79
CA TYR A 274 -5.24 -9.84 9.16
C TYR A 274 -5.09 -8.34 9.45
N SER A 275 -5.77 -7.90 10.48
CA SER A 275 -5.58 -6.63 11.14
C SER A 275 -5.59 -6.86 12.65
N LEU A 276 -4.62 -6.30 13.36
CA LEU A 276 -4.47 -6.46 14.80
C LEU A 276 -4.26 -5.12 15.47
N ASP A 277 -5.20 -4.75 16.33
CA ASP A 277 -5.06 -3.66 17.30
C ASP A 277 -4.55 -4.25 18.63
N TRP A 278 -3.40 -3.78 19.08
CA TRP A 278 -2.70 -4.35 20.21
C TRP A 278 -1.83 -3.34 20.95
N GLN A 279 -1.21 -3.79 22.02
CA GLN A 279 -0.39 -2.94 22.86
C GLN A 279 0.93 -2.47 22.23
N GLY A 280 1.34 -3.05 21.10
CA GLY A 280 2.53 -2.65 20.36
C GLY A 280 3.85 -3.18 20.89
N HIS A 281 4.87 -3.17 20.04
CA HIS A 281 6.27 -3.45 20.37
C HIS A 281 7.17 -2.47 19.62
N LEU A 282 7.91 -1.62 20.34
CA LEU A 282 8.67 -0.50 19.74
C LEU A 282 9.77 -0.94 18.77
N LYS A 283 10.35 -2.14 18.96
CA LYS A 283 11.39 -2.70 18.08
C LYS A 283 10.85 -3.54 16.92
N LEU A 284 9.52 -3.62 16.77
CA LEU A 284 8.91 -4.26 15.61
C LEU A 284 8.87 -3.28 14.45
N ASP A 285 9.32 -3.72 13.28
CA ASP A 285 9.32 -2.93 12.05
C ASP A 285 8.46 -3.56 10.95
N VAL A 286 8.08 -2.75 9.97
CA VAL A 286 7.39 -3.25 8.77
C VAL A 286 8.30 -4.19 7.98
N GLY A 287 7.68 -5.10 7.22
CA GLY A 287 8.40 -6.13 6.47
C GLY A 287 9.02 -7.22 7.33
N GLN A 288 8.57 -7.37 8.57
CA GLN A 288 8.97 -8.45 9.47
C GLN A 288 7.83 -9.45 9.66
N TRP A 289 8.19 -10.72 9.80
CA TRP A 289 7.26 -11.76 10.21
C TRP A 289 7.10 -11.77 11.71
N VAL A 290 5.86 -11.93 12.16
CA VAL A 290 5.52 -12.14 13.58
C VAL A 290 4.72 -13.43 13.74
N THR A 291 4.82 -14.03 14.91
CA THR A 291 3.99 -15.17 15.29
C THR A 291 2.83 -14.69 16.15
N LEU A 292 1.60 -14.95 15.72
CA LEU A 292 0.39 -14.66 16.49
C LEU A 292 -0.11 -15.93 17.17
N LYS A 293 -0.45 -15.83 18.44
CA LYS A 293 -1.13 -16.88 19.22
C LYS A 293 -2.49 -16.38 19.65
N THR A 294 -3.54 -17.10 19.25
CA THR A 294 -4.90 -16.80 19.68
C THR A 294 -5.20 -17.36 21.07
N ASN A 295 -6.30 -16.93 21.68
CA ASN A 295 -6.81 -17.48 22.94
C ASN A 295 -7.23 -18.96 22.83
N LYS A 296 -7.40 -19.49 21.62
CA LYS A 296 -7.67 -20.89 21.32
C LYS A 296 -6.41 -21.73 21.08
N ASN A 297 -5.22 -21.18 21.38
CA ASN A 297 -3.91 -21.78 21.13
C ASN A 297 -3.58 -22.03 19.63
N GLU A 298 -4.31 -21.42 18.72
CA GLU A 298 -3.91 -21.40 17.31
C GLU A 298 -2.67 -20.54 17.16
N THR A 299 -1.72 -21.02 16.37
CA THR A 299 -0.46 -20.29 16.12
C THR A 299 -0.25 -20.16 14.62
N PHE A 300 0.00 -18.95 14.15
CA PHE A 300 0.28 -18.69 12.74
C PHE A 300 1.25 -17.52 12.57
N LYS A 301 2.00 -17.56 11.47
CA LYS A 301 2.92 -16.50 11.09
C LYS A 301 2.25 -15.56 10.10
N VAL A 302 2.46 -14.27 10.31
CA VAL A 302 1.96 -13.20 9.44
C VAL A 302 3.01 -12.11 9.26
N PRO A 303 3.09 -11.48 8.08
CA PRO A 303 3.98 -10.35 7.87
C PRO A 303 3.34 -9.06 8.37
N VAL A 304 4.15 -8.12 8.80
CA VAL A 304 3.74 -6.75 9.11
C VAL A 304 3.92 -5.90 7.86
N LEU A 305 2.86 -5.70 7.09
CA LEU A 305 2.89 -4.92 5.86
C LEU A 305 2.52 -3.45 6.08
N SER A 306 1.75 -3.17 7.14
CA SER A 306 1.44 -1.83 7.62
C SER A 306 1.52 -1.80 9.14
N GLN A 307 2.03 -0.72 9.68
CA GLN A 307 2.17 -0.53 11.12
C GLN A 307 1.92 0.92 11.51
N SER A 308 1.16 1.12 12.55
CA SER A 308 1.02 2.42 13.19
C SER A 308 1.26 2.33 14.68
N PHE A 309 1.79 3.42 15.25
CA PHE A 309 1.87 3.63 16.68
C PHE A 309 1.14 4.90 17.04
N ASN A 310 0.38 4.86 18.12
CA ASN A 310 -0.26 6.01 18.73
C ASN A 310 0.20 6.10 20.18
N PHE A 311 0.80 7.22 20.52
CA PHE A 311 1.26 7.55 21.86
C PHE A 311 0.39 8.66 22.44
N LYS A 312 -0.24 8.40 23.58
CA LYS A 312 -1.00 9.39 24.35
C LYS A 312 -0.94 9.01 25.82
N GLY A 313 0.22 9.26 26.44
CA GLY A 313 0.51 8.76 27.79
C GLY A 313 0.74 7.26 27.90
N GLY A 314 0.32 6.48 26.92
CA GLY A 314 0.54 5.06 26.72
C GLY A 314 0.73 4.75 25.25
N LEU A 315 1.11 3.53 24.91
CA LEU A 315 1.37 3.10 23.54
C LEU A 315 0.27 2.15 23.07
N LYS A 316 -0.25 2.44 21.87
CA LYS A 316 -1.12 1.55 21.09
C LYS A 316 -0.49 1.35 19.73
N SER A 317 -0.66 0.18 19.15
CA SER A 317 -0.20 -0.13 17.80
C SER A 317 -1.27 -0.89 17.02
N LYS A 318 -1.29 -0.64 15.73
CA LYS A 318 -2.03 -1.45 14.78
C LYS A 318 -1.04 -2.01 13.77
N ILE A 319 -1.15 -3.30 13.50
CA ILE A 319 -0.40 -3.97 12.44
C ILE A 319 -1.38 -4.72 11.53
N SER A 320 -1.04 -4.79 10.27
CA SER A 320 -1.88 -5.49 9.30
C SER A 320 -1.09 -6.06 8.13
N ALA A 321 -1.71 -7.05 7.50
CA ALA A 321 -1.39 -7.53 6.17
C ALA A 321 -2.72 -7.75 5.45
N ASP A 322 -3.33 -6.66 5.03
CA ASP A 322 -4.61 -6.65 4.34
C ASP A 322 -4.37 -6.98 2.87
N SER A 323 -4.62 -8.22 2.52
CA SER A 323 -4.76 -8.62 1.13
C SER A 323 -6.14 -9.18 0.97
N LYS A 324 -6.93 -8.62 0.08
CA LYS A 324 -8.15 -9.28 -0.37
C LYS A 324 -7.74 -10.63 -0.94
N ALA A 325 -8.18 -11.71 -0.32
CA ALA A 325 -8.07 -13.03 -0.93
C ALA A 325 -8.75 -12.92 -2.30
N GLY A 326 -8.01 -13.18 -3.37
CA GLY A 326 -8.59 -13.20 -4.71
C GLY A 326 -9.74 -14.19 -4.73
N ASN A 327 -10.79 -13.89 -5.47
CA ASN A 327 -11.83 -14.85 -5.72
C ASN A 327 -11.18 -16.05 -6.40
N ASP A 328 -11.06 -17.16 -5.67
CA ASP A 328 -10.72 -18.43 -6.29
C ASP A 328 -11.80 -18.72 -7.33
N THR A 329 -11.38 -18.84 -8.55
CA THR A 329 -12.30 -19.20 -9.64
C THR A 329 -12.87 -20.56 -9.31
N GLN A 330 -14.12 -20.64 -8.89
CA GLN A 330 -14.79 -21.91 -8.71
C GLN A 330 -14.90 -22.59 -10.07
N TYR A 331 -14.27 -23.75 -10.21
CA TYR A 331 -14.41 -24.56 -11.40
C TYR A 331 -15.83 -25.19 -11.43
N ALA A 332 -16.75 -24.55 -12.13
CA ALA A 332 -18.01 -25.13 -12.48
C ALA A 332 -17.94 -25.57 -13.94
N TYR A 333 -18.34 -26.85 -14.20
CA TYR A 333 -18.51 -27.32 -15.57
C TYR A 333 -19.67 -26.54 -16.19
N LYS A 334 -19.37 -25.69 -17.13
CA LYS A 334 -20.37 -24.95 -17.90
C LYS A 334 -20.38 -25.43 -19.35
N GLY A 335 -21.56 -25.68 -19.86
CA GLY A 335 -21.74 -25.99 -21.28
C GLY A 335 -21.26 -24.86 -22.21
N PHE A 336 -21.16 -25.14 -23.51
CA PHE A 336 -20.61 -24.21 -24.51
C PHE A 336 -21.26 -22.82 -24.49
N LEU A 337 -22.57 -22.74 -24.29
CA LEU A 337 -23.29 -21.45 -24.14
C LEU A 337 -22.98 -20.74 -22.84
N GLY A 338 -22.84 -21.47 -21.73
CA GLY A 338 -22.44 -20.91 -20.45
C GLY A 338 -21.03 -20.34 -20.48
N LYS A 339 -20.09 -20.98 -21.18
CA LYS A 339 -18.72 -20.49 -21.38
C LYS A 339 -18.69 -19.22 -22.23
N ARG A 340 -19.55 -19.11 -23.25
CA ARG A 340 -19.62 -17.93 -24.11
C ARG A 340 -20.26 -16.71 -23.41
N ILE A 341 -21.28 -16.98 -22.59
CA ILE A 341 -21.87 -15.91 -21.72
C ILE A 341 -20.86 -15.46 -20.67
N GLU A 342 -20.09 -16.38 -20.10
CA GLU A 342 -19.04 -16.06 -19.12
C GLU A 342 -17.87 -15.34 -19.77
N GLN A 343 -17.47 -15.68 -20.99
CA GLN A 343 -16.48 -14.92 -21.75
C GLN A 343 -16.94 -13.50 -22.04
N MET A 344 -18.20 -13.33 -22.48
CA MET A 344 -18.78 -11.99 -22.68
C MET A 344 -18.92 -11.23 -21.37
N SER A 345 -19.32 -11.88 -20.27
CA SER A 345 -19.38 -11.26 -18.94
C SER A 345 -17.99 -10.90 -18.45
N THR A 346 -17.00 -11.77 -18.64
CA THR A 346 -15.61 -11.54 -18.27
C THR A 346 -14.96 -10.44 -19.12
N GLU A 347 -15.31 -10.37 -20.42
CA GLU A 347 -14.86 -9.28 -21.30
C GLU A 347 -15.49 -7.94 -20.89
N ILE A 348 -16.78 -7.91 -20.55
CA ILE A 348 -17.49 -6.73 -20.07
C ILE A 348 -17.00 -6.35 -18.67
N GLU A 349 -16.81 -7.31 -17.76
CA GLU A 349 -16.24 -7.06 -16.44
C GLU A 349 -14.79 -6.60 -16.54
N ALA A 350 -13.97 -7.17 -17.44
CA ALA A 350 -12.60 -6.72 -17.69
C ALA A 350 -12.57 -5.31 -18.29
N GLU A 351 -13.50 -5.00 -19.20
CA GLU A 351 -13.60 -3.67 -19.80
C GLU A 351 -14.10 -2.61 -18.77
N VAL A 352 -15.06 -2.99 -17.93
CA VAL A 352 -15.56 -2.17 -16.81
C VAL A 352 -14.47 -2.05 -15.73
N GLN A 353 -13.77 -3.14 -15.41
CA GLN A 353 -12.67 -3.14 -14.46
C GLN A 353 -11.49 -2.30 -14.98
N GLN A 354 -11.17 -2.43 -16.26
CA GLN A 354 -10.13 -1.63 -16.92
C GLN A 354 -10.51 -0.14 -16.96
N GLN A 355 -11.79 0.20 -17.14
CA GLN A 355 -12.27 1.58 -17.05
C GLN A 355 -12.29 2.11 -15.61
N LEU A 356 -12.61 1.26 -14.62
CA LEU A 356 -12.54 1.60 -13.20
C LEU A 356 -11.08 1.75 -12.76
N GLU A 357 -10.19 0.81 -13.12
CA GLU A 357 -8.76 0.90 -12.84
C GLU A 357 -8.10 2.08 -13.56
N TYR A 358 -8.54 2.41 -14.77
CA TYR A 358 -8.07 3.60 -15.48
C TYR A 358 -8.54 4.88 -14.78
N LYS A 359 -9.78 4.92 -14.28
CA LYS A 359 -10.28 6.05 -13.50
C LYS A 359 -9.66 6.13 -12.10
N ASP A 360 -9.45 4.99 -11.45
CA ASP A 360 -8.75 4.93 -10.17
C ASP A 360 -7.26 5.29 -10.35
N LYS A 361 -6.62 4.82 -11.43
CA LYS A 361 -5.25 5.25 -11.79
C LYS A 361 -5.19 6.74 -12.13
N GLU A 362 -6.13 7.26 -12.91
CA GLU A 362 -6.21 8.69 -13.23
C GLU A 362 -6.52 9.52 -11.99
N PHE A 363 -7.31 8.98 -11.06
CA PHE A 363 -7.61 9.61 -9.78
C PHE A 363 -6.42 9.52 -8.82
N ASP A 364 -5.76 8.35 -8.73
CA ASP A 364 -4.52 8.18 -7.96
C ASP A 364 -3.34 8.95 -8.58
N GLU A 365 -3.24 9.04 -9.90
CA GLU A 365 -2.27 9.89 -10.57
C GLU A 365 -2.59 11.38 -10.35
N LYS A 366 -3.85 11.79 -10.36
CA LYS A 366 -4.26 13.16 -10.00
C LYS A 366 -4.04 13.44 -8.51
N ILE A 367 -4.32 12.48 -7.62
CA ILE A 367 -4.02 12.61 -6.19
C ILE A 367 -2.50 12.58 -5.95
N ASN A 368 -1.76 11.71 -6.62
CA ASN A 368 -0.30 11.65 -6.49
C ASN A 368 0.36 12.84 -7.19
N LYS A 369 -0.19 13.32 -8.30
CA LYS A 369 0.24 14.57 -8.94
C LYS A 369 -0.12 15.78 -8.07
N VAL A 370 -1.31 15.83 -7.47
CA VAL A 370 -1.70 16.85 -6.51
C VAL A 370 -0.88 16.73 -5.21
N LYS A 371 -0.58 15.54 -4.75
CA LYS A 371 0.34 15.32 -3.62
C LYS A 371 1.79 15.69 -3.99
N SER A 372 2.25 15.40 -5.20
CA SER A 372 3.57 15.80 -5.69
C SER A 372 3.62 17.32 -5.97
N GLU A 373 2.61 17.88 -6.61
CA GLU A 373 2.48 19.34 -6.80
C GLU A 373 2.26 20.06 -5.47
N ILE A 374 1.59 19.41 -4.49
CA ILE A 374 1.52 19.90 -3.10
C ILE A 374 2.89 19.77 -2.43
N ASN A 375 3.60 18.68 -2.62
CA ASN A 375 4.95 18.51 -2.05
C ASN A 375 5.97 19.41 -2.77
N ASP A 376 5.93 19.50 -4.10
CA ASP A 376 6.85 20.31 -4.91
C ASP A 376 6.48 21.80 -4.90
N GLY A 377 5.17 22.12 -4.92
CA GLY A 377 4.65 23.48 -4.78
C GLY A 377 4.71 24.00 -3.33
N LEU A 378 4.62 23.10 -2.34
CA LEU A 378 4.84 23.42 -0.95
C LEU A 378 6.29 23.75 -0.66
N GLU A 379 7.27 23.23 -1.39
CA GLU A 379 8.67 23.67 -1.28
C GLU A 379 8.87 25.12 -1.74
N GLN A 380 8.11 25.56 -2.73
CA GLN A 380 8.23 26.92 -3.27
C GLN A 380 7.22 27.91 -2.70
N SER A 381 6.07 27.49 -2.22
CA SER A 381 4.95 28.39 -1.87
C SER A 381 4.59 28.45 -0.38
N LYS A 382 5.25 27.70 0.52
CA LYS A 382 4.83 27.66 1.94
C LYS A 382 5.07 28.97 2.70
N ALA A 383 6.04 29.75 2.28
CA ALA A 383 6.21 31.11 2.85
C ALA A 383 5.01 32.05 2.51
N GLU A 384 4.30 31.77 1.39
CA GLU A 384 3.05 32.45 1.04
C GLU A 384 1.82 31.70 1.59
N ALA A 385 1.89 30.35 1.71
CA ALA A 385 0.78 29.54 2.20
C ALA A 385 0.52 29.69 3.70
N GLU A 386 1.57 30.02 4.51
CA GLU A 386 1.36 30.31 5.93
C GLU A 386 0.43 31.52 6.16
N ARG A 387 0.45 32.51 5.29
CA ARG A 387 -0.50 33.63 5.34
C ARG A 387 -1.92 33.24 4.90
N HIS A 388 -2.03 32.23 4.06
CA HIS A 388 -3.32 31.78 3.53
C HIS A 388 -3.84 30.51 4.24
N ALA A 389 -3.01 29.85 5.10
CA ALA A 389 -3.37 28.57 5.73
C ALA A 389 -4.64 28.65 6.59
N ASN A 390 -4.84 29.77 7.31
CA ASN A 390 -6.09 29.96 8.07
C ASN A 390 -7.31 30.25 7.18
N ASN A 391 -7.12 30.95 6.08
CA ASN A 391 -8.20 31.15 5.09
C ASN A 391 -8.45 29.88 4.26
N ILE A 392 -7.37 29.14 3.96
CA ILE A 392 -7.47 27.87 3.24
C ILE A 392 -8.09 26.79 4.13
N LYS A 393 -7.83 26.78 5.45
CA LYS A 393 -8.47 25.84 6.37
C LYS A 393 -9.97 26.08 6.43
N GLN A 394 -10.42 27.32 6.50
CA GLN A 394 -11.86 27.63 6.39
C GLN A 394 -12.44 27.32 4.99
N GLN A 395 -11.64 27.56 3.95
CA GLN A 395 -12.05 27.20 2.58
C GLN A 395 -11.98 25.69 2.32
N ILE A 396 -11.00 24.98 2.92
CA ILE A 396 -10.90 23.51 2.82
C ILE A 396 -11.99 22.84 3.64
N ASP A 397 -12.32 23.32 4.84
CA ASP A 397 -13.44 22.81 5.63
C ASP A 397 -14.76 23.06 4.88
N GLY A 398 -14.90 24.22 4.23
CA GLY A 398 -16.03 24.53 3.35
C GLY A 398 -16.01 23.76 2.03
N GLN A 399 -14.83 23.55 1.43
CA GLN A 399 -14.66 22.78 0.19
C GLN A 399 -14.66 21.26 0.44
N LEU A 400 -14.26 20.80 1.64
CA LEU A 400 -14.41 19.40 2.03
C LEU A 400 -15.91 19.07 2.19
N ALA A 401 -16.67 19.96 2.83
CA ALA A 401 -18.13 19.82 2.91
C ALA A 401 -18.80 19.90 1.53
N GLU A 402 -18.27 20.74 0.62
CA GLU A 402 -18.76 20.85 -0.76
C GLU A 402 -18.22 19.71 -1.66
N SER A 403 -16.98 19.23 -1.44
CA SER A 403 -16.41 18.06 -2.12
C SER A 403 -17.07 16.77 -1.67
N ASP A 404 -17.38 16.62 -0.38
CA ASP A 404 -18.18 15.51 0.13
C ASP A 404 -19.60 15.54 -0.50
N ARG A 405 -20.16 16.71 -0.66
CA ARG A 405 -21.43 16.88 -1.35
C ARG A 405 -21.32 16.58 -2.85
N GLN A 406 -20.27 17.05 -3.53
CA GLN A 406 -20.03 16.74 -4.94
C GLN A 406 -19.61 15.28 -5.15
N TYR A 407 -18.88 14.67 -4.20
CA TYR A 407 -18.61 13.25 -4.20
C TYR A 407 -19.90 12.42 -4.06
N GLN A 408 -20.79 12.83 -3.15
CA GLN A 408 -22.12 12.22 -3.06
C GLN A 408 -22.95 12.42 -4.34
N LEU A 409 -22.87 13.59 -4.96
CA LEU A 409 -23.54 13.85 -6.24
C LEU A 409 -22.92 13.05 -7.40
N THR A 410 -21.58 12.88 -7.39
CA THR A 410 -20.86 12.07 -8.40
C THR A 410 -21.14 10.58 -8.20
N GLN A 411 -21.19 10.12 -6.95
CA GLN A 411 -21.65 8.75 -6.64
C GLN A 411 -23.10 8.54 -7.07
N GLN A 412 -23.99 9.47 -6.77
CA GLN A 412 -25.38 9.38 -7.24
C GLN A 412 -25.49 9.40 -8.77
N ALA A 413 -24.63 10.14 -9.46
CA ALA A 413 -24.58 10.15 -10.92
C ALA A 413 -24.01 8.83 -11.48
N GLN A 414 -23.00 8.27 -10.82
CA GLN A 414 -22.44 6.94 -11.15
C GLN A 414 -23.44 5.82 -10.86
N ASP A 415 -24.15 5.89 -9.72
CA ASP A 415 -25.21 4.93 -9.41
C ASP A 415 -26.36 5.00 -10.42
N ARG A 416 -26.71 6.20 -10.91
CA ARG A 416 -27.66 6.37 -11.99
C ARG A 416 -27.14 5.81 -13.33
N GLN A 417 -25.86 5.99 -13.65
CA GLN A 417 -25.26 5.40 -14.86
C GLN A 417 -25.17 3.88 -14.78
N ILE A 418 -24.84 3.34 -13.59
CA ILE A 418 -24.86 1.90 -13.33
C ILE A 418 -26.28 1.37 -13.41
N ALA A 419 -27.25 2.06 -12.79
CA ALA A 419 -28.67 1.69 -12.89
C ALA A 419 -29.19 1.74 -14.33
N GLU A 420 -28.80 2.74 -15.11
CA GLU A 420 -29.16 2.84 -16.53
C GLU A 420 -28.45 1.79 -17.38
N SER A 421 -27.18 1.47 -17.08
CA SER A 421 -26.44 0.38 -17.74
C SER A 421 -27.07 -0.98 -17.42
N LEU A 422 -27.49 -1.18 -16.17
CA LEU A 422 -28.24 -2.37 -15.76
C LEU A 422 -29.62 -2.45 -16.43
N ARG A 423 -30.31 -1.31 -16.58
CA ARG A 423 -31.58 -1.21 -17.31
C ARG A 423 -31.39 -1.55 -18.79
N ILE A 424 -30.35 -1.00 -19.42
CA ILE A 424 -30.00 -1.29 -20.83
C ILE A 424 -29.61 -2.76 -20.99
N ALA A 425 -28.80 -3.31 -20.08
CA ALA A 425 -28.45 -4.74 -20.07
C ALA A 425 -29.68 -5.63 -19.89
N GLY A 426 -30.59 -5.24 -18.99
CA GLY A 426 -31.88 -5.93 -18.82
C GLY A 426 -32.74 -5.88 -20.08
N THR A 427 -32.78 -4.72 -20.76
CA THR A 427 -33.52 -4.57 -22.04
C THR A 427 -32.87 -5.40 -23.14
N SER A 428 -31.54 -5.42 -23.21
CA SER A 428 -30.79 -6.26 -24.16
C SER A 428 -31.01 -7.75 -23.91
N THR A 429 -31.05 -8.15 -22.64
CA THR A 429 -31.36 -9.54 -22.25
C THR A 429 -32.77 -9.91 -22.66
N ASN A 430 -33.75 -9.02 -22.46
CA ASN A 430 -35.15 -9.24 -22.88
C ASN A 430 -35.25 -9.31 -24.40
N LEU A 431 -34.54 -8.45 -25.14
CA LEU A 431 -34.47 -8.53 -26.60
C LEU A 431 -33.84 -9.84 -27.10
N ALA A 432 -32.74 -10.26 -26.46
CA ALA A 432 -32.08 -11.52 -26.78
C ALA A 432 -32.99 -12.70 -26.49
N ASN A 433 -33.74 -12.69 -25.38
CA ASN A 433 -34.73 -13.72 -25.06
C ASN A 433 -35.91 -13.72 -26.05
N ALA A 434 -36.38 -12.53 -26.47
CA ALA A 434 -37.41 -12.43 -27.49
C ALA A 434 -36.94 -12.91 -28.88
N ALA A 435 -35.69 -12.55 -29.25
CA ALA A 435 -35.09 -13.08 -30.50
C ALA A 435 -34.91 -14.57 -30.49
N ARG A 436 -34.53 -15.14 -29.31
CA ARG A 436 -34.42 -16.58 -29.12
C ARG A 436 -35.78 -17.27 -29.24
N ALA A 437 -36.81 -16.70 -28.62
CA ALA A 437 -38.18 -17.25 -28.74
C ALA A 437 -38.67 -17.22 -30.18
N LEU A 438 -38.41 -16.13 -30.93
CA LEU A 438 -38.73 -16.02 -32.35
C LEU A 438 -37.94 -17.05 -33.20
N ALA A 439 -36.65 -17.27 -32.90
CA ALA A 439 -35.84 -18.25 -33.57
C ALA A 439 -36.33 -19.69 -33.28
N GLU A 440 -36.74 -20.00 -32.06
CA GLU A 440 -37.35 -21.26 -31.66
C GLU A 440 -38.70 -21.49 -32.37
N GLN A 441 -39.50 -20.43 -32.48
CA GLN A 441 -40.77 -20.46 -33.21
C GLN A 441 -40.53 -20.68 -34.71
N ALA A 442 -39.61 -19.96 -35.33
CA ALA A 442 -39.26 -20.12 -36.74
C ALA A 442 -38.71 -21.57 -37.03
N ASN A 443 -37.93 -22.13 -36.09
CA ASN A 443 -37.45 -23.48 -36.22
C ASN A 443 -38.57 -24.51 -36.10
N ASN A 444 -39.52 -24.29 -35.20
CA ASN A 444 -40.72 -25.14 -35.07
C ASN A 444 -41.60 -25.05 -36.32
N ASP A 445 -41.78 -23.85 -36.87
CA ASP A 445 -42.54 -23.66 -38.13
C ASP A 445 -41.83 -24.38 -39.30
N LEU A 446 -40.50 -24.33 -39.35
CA LEU A 446 -39.70 -24.98 -40.36
C LEU A 446 -39.80 -26.53 -40.25
N VAL A 447 -39.82 -27.06 -39.02
CA VAL A 447 -40.05 -28.49 -38.74
C VAL A 447 -41.48 -28.89 -39.19
N GLN A 448 -42.50 -28.06 -38.93
CA GLN A 448 -43.86 -28.30 -39.37
C GLN A 448 -43.96 -28.26 -40.90
N VAL A 449 -43.35 -27.31 -41.57
CA VAL A 449 -43.34 -27.23 -43.05
C VAL A 449 -42.60 -28.43 -43.61
N LYS A 450 -41.48 -28.87 -43.03
CA LYS A 450 -40.75 -30.06 -43.45
C LYS A 450 -41.60 -31.33 -43.28
N SER A 451 -42.23 -31.50 -42.12
CA SER A 451 -43.11 -32.64 -41.88
C SER A 451 -44.34 -32.69 -42.81
N SER A 452 -44.88 -31.49 -43.14
CA SER A 452 -45.96 -31.35 -44.09
C SER A 452 -45.54 -31.68 -45.55
N ALA A 453 -44.31 -31.30 -45.92
CA ALA A 453 -43.75 -31.61 -47.23
C ALA A 453 -43.41 -33.13 -47.35
N GLU A 454 -42.92 -33.75 -46.28
CA GLU A 454 -42.65 -35.22 -46.23
C GLU A 454 -43.94 -36.05 -46.22
N SER A 455 -45.05 -35.46 -45.78
CA SER A 455 -46.36 -36.13 -45.80
C SER A 455 -47.12 -36.03 -47.15
N GLN A 456 -46.62 -35.11 -48.04
CA GLN A 456 -47.21 -34.93 -49.40
C GLN A 456 -46.36 -35.59 -50.52
N ALA A 457 -45.21 -36.13 -50.20
CA ALA A 457 -44.39 -36.97 -51.09
C ALA A 457 -44.66 -38.47 -50.85
#